data_f032c87d870d04afef5275287c7239b1
#
_entry.id   f032c87d870d04afef5275287c7239b1
#
_cell.length_a   1.000
_cell.length_b   1.000
_cell.length_c   1.000
_cell.angle_alpha   90.00
_cell.angle_beta   90.00
_cell.angle_gamma   90.00
#
_symmetry.space_group_name_H-M   'P 1'
#
loop_
_entity.id
_entity.type
_entity.pdbx_description
1 polymer ?
#
loop_
_entity_poly.entity_id
_entity_poly.type
_entity_poly.pdbx_seq_one_letter_code
_entity_poly.pdbx_strand_id
1 'polypeptide(L)'
;MYIKASTITNLSDARYFAAQFNVEWMGFCLDEGSTDFMPAHVIKAFSEWIEGPKITGEFGMQDEAQILEAIGDLGLQAIQLPMFSIVDTARIRSIVPVIREIVVEKKAEISHLNKLLEDMGHKADLLQLDFAKNAWTLPELLHNQTISLDWLQRICQKYKVLIAIDLNPSQTLSLIEAVGPLGLSIKGGDEERPGYKSYDELNSFFDIF
;
A
#
# COMPACT_ATOMS: atom_id res chain seq x y z
N MET A 1 -5.42 -4.90 -13.34
CA MET A 1 -4.66 -4.06 -12.40
C MET A 1 -5.00 -4.50 -11.00
N TYR A 2 -4.02 -4.49 -10.08
CA TYR A 2 -4.22 -4.92 -8.70
C TYR A 2 -4.53 -3.74 -7.79
N ILE A 3 -5.26 -4.01 -6.70
CA ILE A 3 -5.51 -3.05 -5.63
C ILE A 3 -4.93 -3.61 -4.33
N LYS A 4 -4.27 -2.74 -3.57
CA LYS A 4 -3.93 -2.97 -2.17
C LYS A 4 -4.85 -2.12 -1.31
N ALA A 5 -5.71 -2.75 -0.54
CA ALA A 5 -6.45 -2.08 0.52
C ALA A 5 -5.50 -1.88 1.71
N SER A 6 -5.07 -0.65 1.97
CA SER A 6 -4.08 -0.33 2.99
C SER A 6 -4.73 0.06 4.31
N THR A 7 -4.07 -0.30 5.39
CA THR A 7 -4.37 0.20 6.75
C THR A 7 -5.84 0.00 7.11
N ILE A 8 -6.32 -1.24 7.00
CA ILE A 8 -7.68 -1.60 7.38
C ILE A 8 -7.81 -1.57 8.90
N THR A 9 -8.77 -0.81 9.40
CA THR A 9 -9.02 -0.60 10.83
C THR A 9 -10.36 -1.12 11.33
N ASN A 10 -11.24 -1.55 10.43
CA ASN A 10 -12.56 -2.03 10.79
C ASN A 10 -13.01 -3.21 9.91
N LEU A 11 -13.94 -4.03 10.44
CA LEU A 11 -14.44 -5.22 9.74
C LEU A 11 -15.32 -4.89 8.54
N SER A 12 -15.99 -3.74 8.55
CA SER A 12 -16.84 -3.30 7.44
C SER A 12 -16.01 -3.07 6.18
N ASP A 13 -14.87 -2.36 6.31
CA ASP A 13 -13.92 -2.17 5.23
C ASP A 13 -13.28 -3.49 4.80
N ALA A 14 -12.86 -4.33 5.75
CA ALA A 14 -12.26 -5.61 5.44
C ALA A 14 -13.19 -6.47 4.55
N ARG A 15 -14.47 -6.55 4.89
CA ARG A 15 -15.47 -7.30 4.11
C ARG A 15 -15.78 -6.64 2.76
N TYR A 16 -15.87 -5.31 2.73
CA TYR A 16 -16.10 -4.58 1.49
C TYR A 16 -14.98 -4.83 0.48
N PHE A 17 -13.73 -4.67 0.90
CA PHE A 17 -12.58 -4.89 0.02
C PHE A 17 -12.40 -6.37 -0.35
N ALA A 18 -12.70 -7.30 0.54
CA ALA A 18 -12.66 -8.73 0.23
C ALA A 18 -13.66 -9.14 -0.86
N ALA A 19 -14.76 -8.40 -1.00
CA ALA A 19 -15.75 -8.65 -2.05
C ALA A 19 -15.32 -8.12 -3.43
N GLN A 20 -14.25 -7.32 -3.53
CA GLN A 20 -13.77 -6.76 -4.80
C GLN A 20 -12.77 -7.71 -5.46
N PHE A 21 -13.02 -8.10 -6.71
CA PHE A 21 -12.26 -9.12 -7.44
C PHE A 21 -10.79 -8.76 -7.74
N ASN A 22 -10.43 -7.47 -7.72
CA ASN A 22 -9.10 -6.98 -8.04
C ASN A 22 -8.27 -6.57 -6.80
N VAL A 23 -8.81 -6.76 -5.58
CA VAL A 23 -8.05 -6.54 -4.35
C VAL A 23 -7.15 -7.75 -4.09
N GLU A 24 -5.85 -7.56 -4.27
CA GLU A 24 -4.83 -8.60 -4.10
C GLU A 24 -4.24 -8.62 -2.69
N TRP A 25 -4.11 -7.45 -2.04
CA TRP A 25 -3.53 -7.31 -0.71
C TRP A 25 -4.45 -6.53 0.21
N MET A 26 -4.52 -6.97 1.47
CA MET A 26 -5.24 -6.28 2.53
C MET A 26 -4.31 -6.03 3.70
N GLY A 27 -3.97 -4.76 3.93
CA GLY A 27 -2.96 -4.32 4.88
C GLY A 27 -3.54 -4.01 6.26
N PHE A 28 -2.90 -4.54 7.30
CA PHE A 28 -3.19 -4.26 8.69
C PHE A 28 -1.95 -3.70 9.37
N CYS A 29 -2.09 -2.55 10.02
CA CYS A 29 -0.98 -1.88 10.70
C CYS A 29 -0.61 -2.63 11.98
N LEU A 30 0.65 -3.08 12.05
CA LEU A 30 1.26 -3.75 13.20
C LEU A 30 2.23 -2.86 13.98
N ASP A 31 2.32 -1.57 13.62
CA ASP A 31 3.11 -0.58 14.35
C ASP A 31 2.32 -0.04 15.54
N GLU A 32 2.70 -0.45 16.76
CA GLU A 32 2.06 -0.01 18.02
C GLU A 32 2.12 1.50 18.24
N GLY A 33 3.04 2.20 17.57
CA GLY A 33 3.15 3.66 17.62
C GLY A 33 2.17 4.38 16.69
N SER A 34 1.48 3.64 15.81
CA SER A 34 0.52 4.20 14.86
C SER A 34 -0.88 4.33 15.48
N THR A 35 -1.60 5.37 15.08
CA THR A 35 -3.04 5.53 15.41
C THR A 35 -3.91 4.44 14.76
N ASP A 36 -3.40 3.84 13.69
CA ASP A 36 -4.08 2.81 12.90
C ASP A 36 -3.70 1.38 13.35
N PHE A 37 -2.99 1.25 14.49
CA PHE A 37 -2.54 -0.04 15.01
C PHE A 37 -3.70 -1.03 15.21
N MET A 38 -3.51 -2.24 14.71
CA MET A 38 -4.46 -3.34 14.86
C MET A 38 -3.87 -4.47 15.70
N PRO A 39 -4.46 -4.78 16.87
CA PRO A 39 -4.00 -5.89 17.70
C PRO A 39 -4.08 -7.24 16.98
N ALA A 40 -3.09 -8.10 17.21
CA ALA A 40 -2.98 -9.41 16.55
C ALA A 40 -4.25 -10.27 16.65
N HIS A 41 -4.92 -10.28 17.81
CA HIS A 41 -6.16 -11.05 17.99
C HIS A 41 -7.33 -10.53 17.16
N VAL A 42 -7.36 -9.20 16.86
CA VAL A 42 -8.38 -8.59 15.99
C VAL A 42 -8.11 -8.96 14.54
N ILE A 43 -6.84 -8.93 14.10
CA ILE A 43 -6.46 -9.35 12.74
C ILE A 43 -6.82 -10.82 12.52
N LYS A 44 -6.54 -11.69 13.50
CA LYS A 44 -6.96 -13.10 13.44
C LYS A 44 -8.47 -13.26 13.28
N ALA A 45 -9.24 -12.53 14.09
CA ALA A 45 -10.70 -12.56 13.99
C ALA A 45 -11.19 -12.05 12.63
N PHE A 46 -10.56 -11.03 12.06
CA PHE A 46 -10.92 -10.53 10.73
C PHE A 46 -10.58 -11.53 9.64
N SER A 47 -9.40 -12.17 9.70
CA SER A 47 -8.96 -13.13 8.69
C SER A 47 -9.85 -14.37 8.56
N GLU A 48 -10.63 -14.70 9.61
CA GLU A 48 -11.65 -15.77 9.54
C GLU A 48 -12.84 -15.40 8.63
N TRP A 49 -13.05 -14.12 8.36
CA TRP A 49 -14.15 -13.60 7.54
C TRP A 49 -13.71 -13.09 6.16
N ILE A 50 -12.40 -13.12 5.89
CA ILE A 50 -11.80 -12.57 4.68
C ILE A 50 -11.32 -13.74 3.81
N GLU A 51 -11.88 -13.85 2.62
CA GLU A 51 -11.42 -14.75 1.58
C GLU A 51 -10.99 -13.95 0.35
N GLY A 52 -9.91 -14.37 -0.30
CA GLY A 52 -9.41 -13.78 -1.54
C GLY A 52 -8.15 -12.94 -1.34
N PRO A 53 -8.21 -11.72 -0.77
CA PRO A 53 -7.02 -10.89 -0.59
C PRO A 53 -5.97 -11.49 0.32
N LYS A 54 -4.69 -11.28 -0.01
CA LYS A 54 -3.56 -11.67 0.84
C LYS A 54 -3.48 -10.78 2.08
N ILE A 55 -3.57 -11.39 3.26
CA ILE A 55 -3.39 -10.69 4.53
C ILE A 55 -1.96 -10.17 4.61
N THR A 56 -1.81 -8.87 4.72
CA THR A 56 -0.53 -8.16 4.67
C THR A 56 -0.28 -7.42 5.98
N GLY A 57 0.85 -7.69 6.64
CA GLY A 57 1.29 -6.93 7.81
C GLY A 57 2.02 -5.65 7.39
N GLU A 58 1.56 -4.50 7.86
CA GLU A 58 2.21 -3.20 7.66
C GLU A 58 2.99 -2.86 8.93
N PHE A 59 4.34 -2.94 8.84
CA PHE A 59 5.24 -2.78 9.97
C PHE A 59 5.84 -1.38 10.03
N GLY A 60 6.30 -0.97 11.22
CA GLY A 60 7.07 0.24 11.48
C GLY A 60 8.56 -0.07 11.71
N MET A 61 8.98 0.01 12.98
CA MET A 61 10.39 -0.17 13.41
C MET A 61 10.69 -1.56 13.98
N GLN A 62 9.78 -2.52 13.80
CA GLN A 62 9.99 -3.89 14.28
C GLN A 62 11.25 -4.51 13.66
N ASP A 63 11.93 -5.35 14.43
CA ASP A 63 13.08 -6.12 13.98
C ASP A 63 12.67 -7.39 13.18
N GLU A 64 13.66 -8.08 12.61
CA GLU A 64 13.43 -9.28 11.82
C GLU A 64 12.72 -10.38 12.62
N ALA A 65 13.07 -10.55 13.89
CA ALA A 65 12.51 -11.62 14.73
C ALA A 65 11.02 -11.38 15.00
N GLN A 66 10.66 -10.14 15.33
CA GLN A 66 9.27 -9.73 15.53
C GLN A 66 8.44 -9.88 14.26
N ILE A 67 9.01 -9.53 13.10
CA ILE A 67 8.34 -9.69 11.80
C ILE A 67 8.10 -11.16 11.48
N LEU A 68 9.11 -12.03 11.68
CA LEU A 68 8.99 -13.47 11.43
C LEU A 68 7.98 -14.14 12.37
N GLU A 69 7.94 -13.74 13.64
CA GLU A 69 6.93 -14.17 14.60
C GLU A 69 5.53 -13.78 14.13
N ALA A 70 5.32 -12.52 13.77
CA ALA A 70 4.03 -12.05 13.27
C ALA A 70 3.59 -12.78 11.98
N ILE A 71 4.52 -13.08 11.05
CA ILE A 71 4.22 -13.88 9.84
C ILE A 71 3.65 -15.24 10.23
N GLY A 72 4.30 -15.94 11.19
CA GLY A 72 3.85 -17.24 11.64
C GLY A 72 2.53 -17.20 12.41
N ASP A 73 2.43 -16.27 13.36
CA ASP A 73 1.31 -16.17 14.28
C ASP A 73 0.00 -15.70 13.61
N LEU A 74 0.11 -14.80 12.65
CA LEU A 74 -1.03 -14.20 11.95
C LEU A 74 -1.28 -14.83 10.58
N GLY A 75 -0.41 -15.74 10.12
CA GLY A 75 -0.52 -16.33 8.79
C GLY A 75 -0.39 -15.29 7.68
N LEU A 76 0.49 -14.28 7.87
CA LEU A 76 0.65 -13.21 6.90
C LEU A 76 1.14 -13.77 5.56
N GLN A 77 0.56 -13.30 4.47
CA GLN A 77 0.86 -13.73 3.11
C GLN A 77 1.67 -12.68 2.33
N ALA A 78 1.87 -11.52 2.90
CA ALA A 78 2.79 -10.47 2.47
C ALA A 78 3.14 -9.56 3.66
N ILE A 79 4.21 -8.77 3.52
CA ILE A 79 4.51 -7.71 4.48
C ILE A 79 4.81 -6.40 3.76
N GLN A 80 4.58 -5.29 4.45
CA GLN A 80 5.03 -3.97 4.03
C GLN A 80 5.97 -3.38 5.07
N LEU A 81 7.11 -2.85 4.61
CA LEU A 81 8.11 -2.18 5.42
C LEU A 81 8.30 -0.74 4.94
N PRO A 82 8.42 0.24 5.85
CA PRO A 82 8.68 1.62 5.48
C PRO A 82 10.13 1.80 4.95
N MET A 83 10.37 2.88 4.22
CA MET A 83 11.67 3.19 3.63
C MET A 83 12.83 3.28 4.63
N PHE A 84 12.54 3.62 5.87
CA PHE A 84 13.54 3.74 6.95
C PHE A 84 13.81 2.43 7.71
N SER A 85 13.09 1.35 7.44
CA SER A 85 13.37 0.04 8.05
C SER A 85 14.73 -0.49 7.56
N ILE A 86 15.58 -0.85 8.51
CA ILE A 86 16.94 -1.39 8.28
C ILE A 86 16.98 -2.92 8.22
N VAL A 87 15.83 -3.57 8.33
CA VAL A 87 15.71 -5.04 8.35
C VAL A 87 16.25 -5.63 7.04
N ASP A 88 17.11 -6.66 7.16
CA ASP A 88 17.50 -7.47 6.02
C ASP A 88 16.31 -8.35 5.60
N THR A 89 15.84 -8.15 4.39
CA THR A 89 14.65 -8.82 3.89
C THR A 89 14.93 -10.16 3.22
N ALA A 90 16.16 -10.59 3.08
CA ALA A 90 16.52 -11.79 2.32
C ALA A 90 15.82 -13.05 2.84
N ARG A 91 15.81 -13.25 4.17
CA ARG A 91 15.14 -14.37 4.81
C ARG A 91 13.62 -14.26 4.71
N ILE A 92 13.08 -13.06 4.96
CA ILE A 92 11.62 -12.82 4.91
C ILE A 92 11.09 -13.08 3.49
N ARG A 93 11.79 -12.61 2.46
CA ARG A 93 11.43 -12.82 1.05
C ARG A 93 11.41 -14.29 0.62
N SER A 94 12.12 -15.16 1.34
CA SER A 94 12.03 -16.61 1.09
C SER A 94 10.73 -17.24 1.63
N ILE A 95 9.97 -16.49 2.44
CA ILE A 95 8.74 -16.94 3.09
C ILE A 95 7.52 -16.23 2.48
N VAL A 96 7.54 -14.91 2.45
CA VAL A 96 6.44 -14.06 1.94
C VAL A 96 6.97 -12.89 1.12
N PRO A 97 6.21 -12.38 0.13
CA PRO A 97 6.56 -11.16 -0.59
C PRO A 97 6.70 -9.95 0.33
N VAL A 98 7.69 -9.10 0.00
CA VAL A 98 7.98 -7.86 0.70
C VAL A 98 7.62 -6.66 -0.18
N ILE A 99 6.78 -5.78 0.34
CA ILE A 99 6.47 -4.47 -0.21
C ILE A 99 7.33 -3.44 0.52
N ARG A 100 8.07 -2.59 -0.20
CA ARG A 100 8.77 -1.44 0.38
C ARG A 100 8.00 -0.17 0.08
N GLU A 101 7.58 0.52 1.14
CA GLU A 101 6.92 1.81 1.03
C GLU A 101 7.95 2.94 0.99
N ILE A 102 7.80 3.81 0.00
CA ILE A 102 8.61 5.03 -0.19
C ILE A 102 7.65 6.21 -0.20
N VAL A 103 7.70 7.01 0.84
CA VAL A 103 6.93 8.26 0.93
C VAL A 103 7.58 9.31 0.04
N VAL A 104 6.84 9.83 -0.92
CA VAL A 104 7.35 10.79 -1.90
C VAL A 104 7.14 12.21 -1.41
N GLU A 105 8.24 12.87 -1.06
CA GLU A 105 8.23 14.26 -0.62
C GLU A 105 8.02 15.24 -1.79
N LYS A 106 7.24 16.33 -1.59
CA LYS A 106 6.98 17.33 -2.64
C LYS A 106 8.25 18.05 -3.14
N LYS A 107 9.28 18.09 -2.32
CA LYS A 107 10.58 18.72 -2.63
C LYS A 107 11.72 17.70 -2.74
N ALA A 108 11.40 16.42 -3.01
CA ALA A 108 12.41 15.40 -3.14
C ALA A 108 13.36 15.69 -4.32
N GLU A 109 14.65 15.51 -4.09
CA GLU A 109 15.62 15.51 -5.17
C GLU A 109 15.54 14.19 -5.93
N ILE A 110 15.41 14.26 -7.25
CA ILE A 110 15.24 13.08 -8.12
C ILE A 110 16.43 12.11 -8.01
N SER A 111 17.63 12.62 -7.83
CA SER A 111 18.85 11.81 -7.65
C SER A 111 18.78 10.97 -6.37
N HIS A 112 18.32 11.57 -5.28
CA HIS A 112 18.15 10.88 -4.02
C HIS A 112 17.05 9.82 -4.12
N LEU A 113 15.91 10.17 -4.73
CA LEU A 113 14.78 9.26 -4.91
C LEU A 113 15.15 8.08 -5.81
N ASN A 114 15.90 8.30 -6.90
CA ASN A 114 16.38 7.23 -7.77
C ASN A 114 17.32 6.27 -7.03
N LYS A 115 18.23 6.78 -6.20
CA LYS A 115 19.10 5.95 -5.38
C LYS A 115 18.32 5.12 -4.38
N LEU A 116 17.33 5.72 -3.72
CA LEU A 116 16.46 5.03 -2.78
C LEU A 116 15.67 3.90 -3.46
N LEU A 117 15.11 4.18 -4.64
CA LEU A 117 14.39 3.19 -5.45
C LEU A 117 15.29 2.03 -5.87
N GLU A 118 16.56 2.30 -6.23
CA GLU A 118 17.53 1.26 -6.58
C GLU A 118 17.86 0.40 -5.36
N ASP A 119 18.19 1.01 -4.23
CA ASP A 119 18.51 0.30 -2.98
C ASP A 119 17.33 -0.56 -2.49
N MET A 120 16.10 -0.03 -2.56
CA MET A 120 14.90 -0.73 -2.10
C MET A 120 14.44 -1.78 -3.11
N GLY A 121 14.56 -1.51 -4.41
CA GLY A 121 14.12 -2.42 -5.48
C GLY A 121 14.84 -3.76 -5.46
N HIS A 122 16.08 -3.82 -4.98
CA HIS A 122 16.81 -5.08 -4.80
C HIS A 122 16.37 -5.86 -3.54
N LYS A 123 15.76 -5.17 -2.57
CA LYS A 123 15.37 -5.72 -1.27
C LYS A 123 13.86 -5.97 -1.15
N ALA A 124 13.11 -5.78 -2.23
CA ALA A 124 11.66 -5.91 -2.25
C ALA A 124 11.18 -6.70 -3.47
N ASP A 125 9.96 -7.21 -3.37
CA ASP A 125 9.24 -7.83 -4.49
C ASP A 125 8.33 -6.81 -5.18
N LEU A 126 7.87 -5.81 -4.41
CA LEU A 126 7.09 -4.66 -4.86
C LEU A 126 7.56 -3.37 -4.17
N LEU A 127 7.40 -2.25 -4.86
CA LEU A 127 7.56 -0.93 -4.28
C LEU A 127 6.18 -0.26 -4.18
N GLN A 128 5.90 0.41 -3.08
CA GLN A 128 4.75 1.32 -2.96
C GLN A 128 5.28 2.75 -2.92
N LEU A 129 4.91 3.55 -3.92
CA LEU A 129 5.18 4.99 -3.93
C LEU A 129 3.99 5.70 -3.31
N ASP A 130 4.19 6.27 -2.13
CA ASP A 130 3.14 6.93 -1.37
C ASP A 130 3.20 8.44 -1.56
N PHE A 131 2.30 8.95 -2.36
CA PHE A 131 2.04 10.36 -2.59
C PHE A 131 0.95 10.90 -1.65
N ALA A 132 0.06 10.02 -1.16
CA ALA A 132 -1.08 10.41 -0.34
C ALA A 132 -0.64 10.96 1.02
N LYS A 133 0.40 10.39 1.65
CA LYS A 133 0.94 10.88 2.94
C LYS A 133 1.40 12.33 2.91
N ASN A 134 1.80 12.84 1.75
CA ASN A 134 2.18 14.25 1.54
C ASN A 134 1.11 15.05 0.78
N ALA A 135 -0.11 14.53 0.73
CA ALA A 135 -1.27 15.16 0.11
C ALA A 135 -0.96 15.70 -1.32
N TRP A 136 -0.31 14.88 -2.14
CA TRP A 136 -0.13 15.20 -3.54
C TRP A 136 -1.45 15.18 -4.29
N THR A 137 -1.65 16.14 -5.17
CA THR A 137 -2.77 16.16 -6.10
C THR A 137 -2.30 15.82 -7.52
N LEU A 138 -3.22 15.37 -8.38
CA LEU A 138 -2.87 15.08 -9.78
C LEU A 138 -2.33 16.33 -10.51
N PRO A 139 -2.90 17.54 -10.38
CA PRO A 139 -2.32 18.76 -10.95
C PRO A 139 -0.89 19.03 -10.48
N GLU A 140 -0.58 18.84 -9.21
CA GLU A 140 0.78 18.99 -8.70
C GLU A 140 1.74 17.99 -9.34
N LEU A 141 1.32 16.72 -9.48
CA LEU A 141 2.13 15.69 -10.14
C LEU A 141 2.34 16.00 -11.63
N LEU A 142 1.30 16.45 -12.33
CA LEU A 142 1.36 16.82 -13.75
C LEU A 142 2.30 18.00 -14.04
N HIS A 143 2.34 18.98 -13.12
CA HIS A 143 3.14 20.20 -13.28
C HIS A 143 4.50 20.14 -12.57
N ASN A 144 4.81 19.06 -11.88
CA ASN A 144 6.09 18.91 -11.19
C ASN A 144 7.22 18.67 -12.19
N GLN A 145 8.24 19.53 -12.16
CA GLN A 145 9.38 19.43 -13.07
C GLN A 145 10.37 18.34 -12.68
N THR A 146 10.35 17.93 -11.42
CA THR A 146 11.28 16.93 -10.87
C THR A 146 10.68 15.53 -10.93
N ILE A 147 9.48 15.36 -10.36
CA ILE A 147 8.75 14.09 -10.32
C ILE A 147 7.68 14.15 -11.43
N SER A 148 8.13 13.97 -12.68
CA SER A 148 7.24 14.03 -13.84
C SER A 148 6.54 12.69 -14.09
N LEU A 149 5.44 12.70 -14.87
CA LEU A 149 4.80 11.46 -15.31
C LEU A 149 5.75 10.56 -16.09
N ASP A 150 6.62 11.12 -16.93
CA ASP A 150 7.63 10.35 -17.68
C ASP A 150 8.62 9.64 -16.75
N TRP A 151 9.01 10.31 -15.66
CA TRP A 151 9.85 9.66 -14.66
C TRP A 151 9.09 8.53 -13.99
N LEU A 152 7.85 8.76 -13.57
CA LEU A 152 7.02 7.77 -12.88
C LEU A 152 6.73 6.56 -13.79
N GLN A 153 6.46 6.78 -15.07
CA GLN A 153 6.28 5.73 -16.07
C GLN A 153 7.55 4.86 -16.19
N ARG A 154 8.74 5.47 -16.27
CA ARG A 154 10.01 4.71 -16.31
C ARG A 154 10.22 3.88 -15.05
N ILE A 155 9.84 4.39 -13.88
CA ILE A 155 9.92 3.63 -12.62
C ILE A 155 8.95 2.44 -12.64
N CYS A 156 7.72 2.63 -13.11
CA CYS A 156 6.74 1.55 -13.23
C CYS A 156 7.14 0.48 -14.27
N GLN A 157 7.88 0.87 -15.32
CA GLN A 157 8.45 -0.08 -16.29
C GLN A 157 9.62 -0.90 -15.72
N LYS A 158 10.40 -0.30 -14.80
CA LYS A 158 11.58 -0.93 -14.20
C LYS A 158 11.23 -1.82 -12.99
N TYR A 159 10.22 -1.43 -12.21
CA TYR A 159 9.85 -2.09 -10.95
C TYR A 159 8.35 -2.42 -10.93
N LYS A 160 7.96 -3.38 -10.11
CA LYS A 160 6.56 -3.64 -9.77
C LYS A 160 6.09 -2.59 -8.77
N VAL A 161 5.35 -1.59 -9.21
CA VAL A 161 4.98 -0.42 -8.41
C VAL A 161 3.49 -0.40 -8.11
N LEU A 162 3.18 -0.19 -6.83
CA LEU A 162 1.87 0.27 -6.35
C LEU A 162 1.95 1.78 -6.13
N ILE A 163 0.93 2.52 -6.54
CA ILE A 163 0.85 3.98 -6.31
C ILE A 163 -0.25 4.24 -5.28
N ALA A 164 0.09 4.95 -4.21
CA ALA A 164 -0.85 5.50 -3.25
C ALA A 164 -0.99 7.00 -3.47
N ILE A 165 -2.17 7.44 -3.90
CA ILE A 165 -2.52 8.85 -4.12
C ILE A 165 -4.04 8.99 -4.07
N ASP A 166 -4.54 10.07 -3.48
CA ASP A 166 -5.96 10.33 -3.37
C ASP A 166 -6.48 11.01 -4.64
N LEU A 167 -7.20 10.27 -5.46
CA LEU A 167 -7.73 10.72 -6.75
C LEU A 167 -9.20 10.32 -6.90
N ASN A 168 -9.95 11.15 -7.62
CA ASN A 168 -11.28 10.75 -8.09
C ASN A 168 -11.17 9.72 -9.25
N PRO A 169 -12.28 9.02 -9.63
CA PRO A 169 -12.24 7.95 -10.64
C PRO A 169 -11.65 8.39 -11.99
N SER A 170 -12.00 9.57 -12.51
CA SER A 170 -11.49 10.05 -13.80
C SER A 170 -10.00 10.39 -13.78
N GLN A 171 -9.52 10.96 -12.67
CA GLN A 171 -8.10 11.23 -12.44
C GLN A 171 -7.31 9.93 -12.29
N THR A 172 -7.90 8.94 -11.63
CA THR A 172 -7.31 7.60 -11.47
C THR A 172 -7.08 6.94 -12.84
N LEU A 173 -8.08 6.93 -13.71
CA LEU A 173 -7.93 6.40 -15.07
C LEU A 173 -6.81 7.13 -15.84
N SER A 174 -6.81 8.45 -15.80
CA SER A 174 -5.78 9.25 -16.47
C SER A 174 -4.36 8.92 -15.98
N LEU A 175 -4.19 8.73 -14.67
CA LEU A 175 -2.89 8.34 -14.09
C LEU A 175 -2.49 6.94 -14.55
N ILE A 176 -3.41 5.98 -14.51
CA ILE A 176 -3.16 4.59 -14.92
C ILE A 176 -2.71 4.52 -16.38
N GLU A 177 -3.43 5.20 -17.27
CA GLU A 177 -3.12 5.25 -18.70
C GLU A 177 -1.76 5.90 -18.99
N ALA A 178 -1.44 6.98 -18.26
CA ALA A 178 -0.19 7.70 -18.45
C ALA A 178 1.05 6.94 -17.91
N VAL A 179 0.91 6.19 -16.82
CA VAL A 179 2.03 5.67 -16.04
C VAL A 179 2.16 4.15 -16.12
N GLY A 180 1.06 3.41 -16.20
CA GLY A 180 1.02 1.96 -16.25
C GLY A 180 1.56 1.28 -14.99
N PRO A 181 1.09 1.62 -13.77
CA PRO A 181 1.53 0.96 -12.55
C PRO A 181 1.03 -0.49 -12.49
N LEU A 182 1.66 -1.33 -11.66
CA LEU A 182 1.16 -2.67 -11.36
C LEU A 182 -0.23 -2.61 -10.69
N GLY A 183 -0.42 -1.62 -9.82
CA GLY A 183 -1.66 -1.42 -9.10
C GLY A 183 -1.68 -0.13 -8.29
N LEU A 184 -2.77 0.05 -7.56
CA LEU A 184 -2.96 1.18 -6.66
C LEU A 184 -3.06 0.70 -5.22
N SER A 185 -2.65 1.57 -4.29
CA SER A 185 -2.85 1.37 -2.86
C SER A 185 -3.86 2.42 -2.39
N ILE A 186 -4.98 1.97 -1.84
CA ILE A 186 -6.08 2.81 -1.38
C ILE A 186 -6.38 2.54 0.09
N LYS A 187 -6.83 3.55 0.80
CA LYS A 187 -7.34 3.41 2.16
C LYS A 187 -8.86 3.30 2.15
N GLY A 188 -9.40 2.60 3.14
CA GLY A 188 -10.78 2.76 3.55
C GLY A 188 -11.00 4.17 4.13
N GLY A 189 -12.24 4.54 4.38
CA GLY A 189 -12.55 5.77 5.11
C GLY A 189 -12.96 5.44 6.54
N ASP A 190 -13.22 6.47 7.34
CA ASP A 190 -13.74 6.30 8.70
C ASP A 190 -15.21 5.84 8.69
N GLU A 191 -15.59 5.05 9.69
CA GLU A 191 -16.98 4.76 9.94
C GLU A 191 -17.64 5.98 10.61
N GLU A 192 -18.83 6.38 10.16
CA GLU A 192 -19.65 7.41 10.84
C GLU A 192 -20.02 6.97 12.25
N ARG A 193 -20.27 5.68 12.41
CA ARG A 193 -20.45 4.94 13.67
C ARG A 193 -20.20 3.46 13.40
N PRO A 194 -19.87 2.62 14.39
CA PRO A 194 -19.58 1.20 14.19
C PRO A 194 -20.57 0.50 13.28
N GLY A 195 -20.11 -0.05 12.16
CA GLY A 195 -20.91 -0.74 11.15
C GLY A 195 -21.70 0.17 10.19
N TYR A 196 -21.53 1.49 10.25
CA TYR A 196 -22.17 2.44 9.34
C TYR A 196 -21.17 3.29 8.60
N LYS A 197 -21.09 3.07 7.29
CA LYS A 197 -20.22 3.79 6.37
C LYS A 197 -20.83 3.87 4.98
N SER A 198 -20.73 5.01 4.31
CA SER A 198 -21.01 5.08 2.89
C SER A 198 -19.81 4.54 2.10
N TYR A 199 -20.09 3.73 1.08
CA TYR A 199 -19.11 3.23 0.12
C TYR A 199 -19.29 3.85 -1.28
N ASP A 200 -20.07 4.93 -1.42
CA ASP A 200 -20.39 5.52 -2.71
C ASP A 200 -19.15 5.97 -3.50
N GLU A 201 -18.18 6.57 -2.79
CA GLU A 201 -16.91 6.98 -3.41
C GLU A 201 -16.06 5.77 -3.83
N LEU A 202 -15.97 4.76 -2.97
CA LEU A 202 -15.26 3.51 -3.28
C LEU A 202 -15.97 2.71 -4.37
N ASN A 203 -17.29 2.65 -4.38
CA ASN A 203 -18.05 2.03 -5.47
C ASN A 203 -17.73 2.73 -6.79
N SER A 204 -17.79 4.06 -6.83
CA SER A 204 -17.44 4.85 -8.00
C SER A 204 -15.98 4.63 -8.45
N PHE A 205 -15.08 4.37 -7.50
CA PHE A 205 -13.70 3.99 -7.81
C PHE A 205 -13.60 2.58 -8.39
N PHE A 206 -14.30 1.60 -7.82
CA PHE A 206 -14.24 0.22 -8.33
C PHE A 206 -14.99 0.02 -9.63
N ASP A 207 -16.00 0.84 -9.93
CA ASP A 207 -16.76 0.81 -11.20
C ASP A 207 -15.91 1.14 -12.45
N ILE A 208 -14.68 1.68 -12.27
CA ILE A 208 -13.77 1.97 -13.39
C ILE A 208 -12.91 0.76 -13.81
N PHE A 209 -12.96 -0.37 -13.09
CA PHE A 209 -12.21 -1.59 -13.37
C PHE A 209 -13.09 -2.74 -13.77
#